data_d2d388ae5d32bd19ac3b329314e51207
#
_entry.id   d2d388ae5d32bd19ac3b329314e51207
#
_cell.length_a   1.000
_cell.length_b   1.000
_cell.length_c   1.000
_cell.angle_alpha   90.00
_cell.angle_beta   90.00
_cell.angle_gamma   90.00
#
_symmetry.space_group_name_H-M   'P 1'
#
loop_
_entity.id
_entity.type
_entity.pdbx_description
1 polymer ?
#
loop_
_entity_poly.entity_id
_entity_poly.type
_entity_poly.pdbx_seq_one_letter_code
_entity_poly.pdbx_strand_id
1 'polypeptide(L)'
;NEIKNHPNIITPFPGGVVRSGSKVGSKYKALIASTNDAFCPTLKSITKSDLPKSVSCVMEIVINGLTSDDISAAICKSIKAISQSKIKKDIIAISAGNYGGKLGQHHFHLRKIMK
;
A
#
# COMPACT_ATOMS: atom_id res chain seq x y z
N ASN A 1 5.05 13.33 1.17
CA ASN A 1 5.87 14.25 1.99
C ASN A 1 5.38 14.41 3.45
N GLU A 2 4.07 14.26 3.69
CA GLU A 2 3.47 14.51 5.01
C GLU A 2 3.99 13.61 6.14
N ILE A 3 4.44 12.41 5.81
CA ILE A 3 4.97 11.47 6.80
C ILE A 3 6.50 11.47 6.89
N LYS A 4 7.19 12.20 6.01
CA LYS A 4 8.66 12.21 5.97
C LYS A 4 9.30 12.63 7.30
N ASN A 5 8.67 13.53 8.02
CA ASN A 5 9.13 14.04 9.30
C ASN A 5 8.40 13.41 10.50
N HIS A 6 7.62 12.35 10.28
CA HIS A 6 6.98 11.62 11.38
C HIS A 6 8.06 10.90 12.20
N PRO A 7 8.08 11.05 13.54
CA PRO A 7 9.07 10.36 14.37
C PRO A 7 8.90 8.83 14.24
N ASN A 8 10.01 8.13 14.36
CA ASN A 8 10.08 6.66 14.33
C ASN A 8 9.59 6.00 13.03
N ILE A 9 9.47 6.78 11.94
CA ILE A 9 9.03 6.29 10.63
C ILE A 9 10.09 6.58 9.57
N ILE A 10 10.28 5.61 8.69
CA ILE A 10 11.01 5.80 7.43
C ILE A 10 10.19 5.26 6.26
N THR A 11 10.33 5.90 5.12
CA THR A 11 9.85 5.41 3.83
C THR A 11 11.07 4.99 3.02
N PRO A 12 11.30 3.68 2.83
CA PRO A 12 12.58 3.17 2.33
C PRO A 12 12.83 3.44 0.85
N PHE A 13 11.80 3.84 0.10
CA PHE A 13 11.94 4.11 -1.33
C PHE A 13 12.07 5.60 -1.62
N PRO A 14 12.86 5.99 -2.65
CA PRO A 14 12.96 7.37 -3.07
C PRO A 14 11.60 8.00 -3.37
N GLY A 15 11.30 9.16 -2.77
CA GLY A 15 10.00 9.79 -2.87
C GLY A 15 8.88 9.12 -2.07
N GLY A 16 9.14 7.98 -1.41
CA GLY A 16 8.20 7.26 -0.54
C GLY A 16 7.13 6.44 -1.26
N VAL A 17 7.09 6.48 -2.59
CA VAL A 17 6.05 5.82 -3.39
C VAL A 17 6.68 4.96 -4.46
N VAL A 18 6.13 3.76 -4.64
CA VAL A 18 6.49 2.85 -5.73
C VAL A 18 5.25 2.45 -6.52
N ARG A 19 5.42 2.11 -7.78
CA ARG A 19 4.35 1.51 -8.58
C ARG A 19 4.17 0.05 -8.18
N SER A 20 2.93 -0.44 -8.24
CA SER A 20 2.65 -1.86 -8.09
C SER A 20 3.47 -2.69 -9.08
N GLY A 21 3.98 -3.81 -8.61
CA GLY A 21 4.82 -4.70 -9.40
C GLY A 21 4.08 -5.30 -10.61
N SER A 22 4.83 -5.82 -11.57
CA SER A 22 4.30 -6.31 -12.85
C SER A 22 4.66 -7.76 -13.15
N LYS A 23 5.11 -8.53 -12.16
CA LYS A 23 5.52 -9.92 -12.33
C LYS A 23 4.59 -10.89 -11.62
N VAL A 24 4.14 -11.92 -12.34
CA VAL A 24 3.40 -13.04 -11.76
C VAL A 24 4.35 -13.97 -11.00
N GLY A 25 3.91 -14.46 -9.86
CA GLY A 25 4.66 -15.40 -9.04
C GLY A 25 5.70 -14.72 -8.14
N SER A 26 6.63 -15.52 -7.63
CA SER A 26 7.60 -15.07 -6.65
C SER A 26 9.04 -15.22 -7.13
N LYS A 27 9.88 -14.26 -6.73
CA LYS A 27 11.34 -14.38 -6.81
C LYS A 27 11.91 -15.28 -5.70
N TYR A 28 11.13 -15.53 -4.66
CA TYR A 28 11.58 -16.21 -3.46
C TYR A 28 10.88 -17.55 -3.31
N LYS A 29 11.62 -18.61 -3.06
CA LYS A 29 11.08 -19.97 -2.92
C LYS A 29 10.08 -20.13 -1.77
N ALA A 30 10.23 -19.30 -0.72
CA ALA A 30 9.38 -19.37 0.47
C ALA A 30 8.05 -18.58 0.34
N LEU A 31 7.85 -17.82 -0.74
CA LEU A 31 6.67 -17.00 -0.94
C LEU A 31 5.90 -17.43 -2.18
N ILE A 32 4.58 -17.42 -2.09
CA ILE A 32 3.68 -17.71 -3.23
C ILE A 32 3.79 -16.62 -4.29
N ALA A 33 3.90 -15.37 -3.86
CA ALA A 33 4.07 -14.22 -4.73
C ALA A 33 5.01 -13.19 -4.10
N SER A 34 5.82 -12.51 -4.90
CA SER A 34 6.66 -11.40 -4.48
C SER A 34 6.04 -10.04 -4.74
N THR A 35 4.90 -10.01 -5.42
CA THR A 35 4.08 -8.81 -5.69
C THR A 35 2.62 -9.13 -5.43
N ASN A 36 1.81 -8.08 -5.23
CA ASN A 36 0.36 -8.26 -5.08
C ASN A 36 -0.31 -8.27 -6.45
N ASP A 37 -0.34 -9.44 -7.08
CA ASP A 37 -0.82 -9.62 -8.45
C ASP A 37 -2.28 -9.16 -8.64
N ALA A 38 -3.13 -9.38 -7.62
CA ALA A 38 -4.54 -8.99 -7.68
C ALA A 38 -4.76 -7.47 -7.81
N PHE A 39 -3.78 -6.68 -7.41
CA PHE A 39 -3.82 -5.22 -7.46
C PHE A 39 -2.80 -4.62 -8.44
N CYS A 40 -2.31 -5.43 -9.38
CA CYS A 40 -1.38 -4.97 -10.41
C CYS A 40 -2.13 -4.66 -11.72
N PRO A 41 -2.21 -3.40 -12.17
CA PRO A 41 -2.98 -3.03 -13.36
C PRO A 41 -2.50 -3.72 -14.64
N THR A 42 -1.20 -3.93 -14.77
CA THR A 42 -0.59 -4.56 -15.96
C THR A 42 -0.87 -6.05 -16.08
N LEU A 43 -1.30 -6.69 -14.99
CA LEU A 43 -1.58 -8.12 -14.93
C LEU A 43 -3.07 -8.47 -14.96
N LYS A 44 -3.96 -7.50 -15.16
CA LYS A 44 -5.42 -7.69 -15.14
C LYS A 44 -5.91 -8.80 -16.07
N SER A 45 -5.28 -8.96 -17.22
CA SER A 45 -5.64 -9.96 -18.23
C SER A 45 -5.02 -11.33 -17.98
N ILE A 46 -4.05 -11.43 -17.09
CA ILE A 46 -3.25 -12.65 -16.87
C ILE A 46 -3.60 -13.30 -15.54
N THR A 47 -3.98 -12.51 -14.55
CA THR A 47 -4.31 -12.99 -13.19
C THR A 47 -5.72 -12.59 -12.80
N LYS A 48 -6.26 -13.25 -11.76
CA LYS A 48 -7.51 -12.81 -11.13
C LYS A 48 -7.26 -11.46 -10.46
N SER A 49 -7.82 -10.41 -11.04
CA SER A 49 -7.66 -9.04 -10.56
C SER A 49 -8.83 -8.63 -9.66
N ASP A 50 -8.52 -7.99 -8.54
CA ASP A 50 -9.50 -7.36 -7.65
C ASP A 50 -9.67 -5.86 -7.94
N LEU A 51 -8.99 -5.35 -8.98
CA LEU A 51 -9.08 -3.95 -9.39
C LEU A 51 -10.34 -3.66 -10.18
N PRO A 52 -11.02 -2.52 -9.94
CA PRO A 52 -12.03 -1.99 -10.85
C PRO A 52 -11.47 -1.79 -12.27
N LYS A 53 -12.31 -1.94 -13.29
CA LYS A 53 -11.89 -1.78 -14.70
C LYS A 53 -11.28 -0.41 -15.00
N SER A 54 -11.77 0.63 -14.33
CA SER A 54 -11.31 2.01 -14.50
C SER A 54 -9.95 2.31 -13.89
N VAL A 55 -9.39 1.42 -13.06
CA VAL A 55 -8.08 1.61 -12.44
C VAL A 55 -6.98 1.29 -13.43
N SER A 56 -6.17 2.28 -13.77
CA SER A 56 -5.02 2.16 -14.67
C SER A 56 -3.67 2.23 -13.96
N CYS A 57 -3.65 2.70 -12.71
CA CYS A 57 -2.44 2.86 -11.93
C CYS A 57 -2.68 2.50 -10.47
N VAL A 58 -1.76 1.75 -9.89
CA VAL A 58 -1.72 1.47 -8.45
C VAL A 58 -0.36 1.90 -7.92
N MET A 59 -0.40 2.76 -6.90
CA MET A 59 0.79 3.24 -6.21
C MET A 59 0.82 2.66 -4.79
N GLU A 60 1.98 2.26 -4.35
CA GLU A 60 2.20 1.70 -3.03
C GLU A 60 3.09 2.62 -2.21
N ILE A 61 2.73 2.82 -0.95
CA ILE A 61 3.56 3.49 0.04
C ILE A 61 4.02 2.44 1.02
N VAL A 62 5.33 2.23 1.10
CA VAL A 62 5.93 1.32 2.07
C VAL A 62 6.42 2.14 3.25
N ILE A 63 5.96 1.78 4.44
CA ILE A 63 6.25 2.49 5.69
C ILE A 63 6.89 1.50 6.65
N ASN A 64 8.09 1.81 7.12
CA ASN A 64 8.75 1.11 8.21
C ASN A 64 8.67 1.97 9.46
N GLY A 65 8.24 1.39 10.57
CA GLY A 65 8.12 2.06 11.86
C GLY A 65 8.68 1.23 12.99
N LEU A 66 9.02 1.88 14.10
CA LEU A 66 9.51 1.21 15.29
C LEU A 66 8.41 0.44 16.03
N THR A 67 7.19 0.95 15.99
CA THR A 67 6.02 0.33 16.63
C THR A 67 4.83 0.27 15.69
N SER A 68 3.85 -0.57 15.99
CA SER A 68 2.58 -0.62 15.26
C SER A 68 1.79 0.69 15.37
N ASP A 69 1.93 1.40 16.49
CA ASP A 69 1.26 2.69 16.71
C ASP A 69 1.87 3.78 15.82
N ASP A 70 3.19 3.81 15.69
CA ASP A 70 3.88 4.73 14.76
C ASP A 70 3.41 4.52 13.32
N ILE A 71 3.30 3.26 12.89
CA ILE A 71 2.82 2.93 11.55
C ILE A 71 1.35 3.34 11.38
N SER A 72 0.50 3.05 12.37
CA SER A 72 -0.92 3.44 12.34
C SER A 72 -1.09 4.95 12.25
N ALA A 73 -0.32 5.71 13.03
CA ALA A 73 -0.33 7.17 12.99
C ALA A 73 0.13 7.70 11.63
N ALA A 74 1.18 7.11 11.05
CA ALA A 74 1.67 7.49 9.72
C ALA A 74 0.63 7.19 8.62
N ILE A 75 -0.03 6.04 8.67
CA ILE A 75 -1.11 5.68 7.74
C ILE A 75 -2.26 6.69 7.87
N CYS A 76 -2.71 6.98 9.09
CA CYS A 76 -3.78 7.94 9.32
C CYS A 76 -3.45 9.32 8.76
N LYS A 77 -2.25 9.82 9.02
CA LYS A 77 -1.76 11.11 8.50
C LYS A 77 -1.71 11.12 6.97
N SER A 78 -1.23 10.04 6.36
CA SER A 78 -1.16 9.90 4.90
C SER A 78 -2.55 9.95 4.26
N ILE A 79 -3.52 9.20 4.79
CA ILE A 79 -4.89 9.17 4.26
C ILE A 79 -5.56 10.54 4.41
N LYS A 80 -5.39 11.21 5.55
CA LYS A 80 -5.92 12.57 5.76
C LYS A 80 -5.33 13.57 4.75
N ALA A 81 -4.02 13.51 4.53
CA ALA A 81 -3.35 14.37 3.55
C ALA A 81 -3.88 14.14 2.12
N ILE A 82 -4.06 12.89 1.73
CA ILE A 82 -4.64 12.54 0.42
C ILE A 82 -6.08 13.05 0.31
N SER A 83 -6.91 12.86 1.34
CA SER A 83 -8.31 13.29 1.33
C SER A 83 -8.49 14.80 1.23
N GLN A 84 -7.50 15.57 1.65
CA GLN A 84 -7.47 17.03 1.57
C GLN A 84 -6.79 17.54 0.29
N SER A 85 -6.16 16.66 -0.48
CA SER A 85 -5.42 17.06 -1.67
C SER A 85 -6.33 17.26 -2.88
N LYS A 86 -5.81 18.00 -3.87
CA LYS A 86 -6.52 18.22 -5.16
C LYS A 86 -6.67 16.92 -5.97
N ILE A 87 -5.80 15.94 -5.76
CA ILE A 87 -5.83 14.66 -6.47
C ILE A 87 -6.85 13.66 -5.92
N LYS A 88 -7.53 13.98 -4.83
CA LYS A 88 -8.51 13.04 -4.22
C LYS A 88 -9.58 12.55 -5.20
N LYS A 89 -9.97 13.37 -6.17
CA LYS A 89 -10.95 13.03 -7.20
C LYS A 89 -10.46 11.94 -8.17
N ASP A 90 -9.15 11.79 -8.30
CA ASP A 90 -8.53 10.82 -9.21
C ASP A 90 -8.21 9.48 -8.50
N ILE A 91 -8.46 9.41 -7.19
CA ILE A 91 -8.22 8.23 -6.37
C ILE A 91 -9.52 7.47 -6.18
N ILE A 92 -9.55 6.24 -6.66
CA ILE A 92 -10.75 5.39 -6.59
C ILE A 92 -10.85 4.70 -5.23
N ALA A 93 -9.72 4.19 -4.71
CA ALA A 93 -9.70 3.47 -3.44
C ALA A 93 -8.31 3.52 -2.79
N ILE A 94 -8.30 3.34 -1.48
CA ILE A 94 -7.09 3.12 -0.67
C ILE A 94 -7.30 1.84 0.12
N SER A 95 -6.30 0.97 0.12
CA SER A 95 -6.32 -0.25 0.91
C SER A 95 -4.99 -0.48 1.63
N ALA A 96 -5.01 -1.29 2.67
CA ALA A 96 -3.80 -1.74 3.34
C ALA A 96 -3.29 -3.02 2.67
N GLY A 97 -1.98 -3.05 2.37
CA GLY A 97 -1.32 -4.20 1.76
C GLY A 97 -0.91 -5.23 2.81
N ASN A 98 -1.86 -5.96 3.37
CA ASN A 98 -1.59 -6.98 4.40
C ASN A 98 -1.17 -8.35 3.82
N TYR A 99 -0.93 -8.46 2.54
CA TYR A 99 -0.49 -9.69 1.85
C TYR A 99 -1.24 -10.96 2.27
N GLY A 100 -2.59 -10.90 2.25
CA GLY A 100 -3.44 -12.02 2.64
C GLY A 100 -3.50 -12.26 4.16
N GLY A 101 -2.96 -11.37 4.96
CA GLY A 101 -3.03 -11.40 6.41
C GLY A 101 -2.16 -12.46 7.09
N LYS A 102 -1.19 -13.03 6.38
CA LYS A 102 -0.33 -14.10 6.92
C LYS A 102 1.13 -13.71 7.08
N LEU A 103 1.55 -12.57 6.56
CA LEU A 103 2.90 -12.05 6.72
C LEU A 103 2.93 -10.99 7.81
N GLY A 104 3.88 -11.14 8.73
CA GLY A 104 4.06 -10.23 9.85
C GLY A 104 3.11 -10.47 11.03
N GLN A 105 3.44 -9.85 12.16
CA GLN A 105 2.71 -9.99 13.41
C GLN A 105 1.53 -9.02 13.53
N HIS A 106 1.51 -7.95 12.74
CA HIS A 106 0.53 -6.87 12.82
C HIS A 106 -0.26 -6.76 11.53
N HIS A 107 -1.57 -6.60 11.67
CA HIS A 107 -2.48 -6.37 10.56
C HIS A 107 -3.14 -5.01 10.70
N PHE A 108 -3.02 -4.18 9.65
CA PHE A 108 -3.51 -2.81 9.66
C PHE A 108 -4.86 -2.73 8.95
N HIS A 109 -5.90 -2.44 9.70
CA HIS A 109 -7.25 -2.25 9.17
C HIS A 109 -7.57 -0.76 9.11
N LEU A 110 -7.66 -0.21 7.91
CA LEU A 110 -7.82 1.23 7.70
C LEU A 110 -9.04 1.81 8.42
N ARG A 111 -10.16 1.09 8.46
CA ARG A 111 -11.36 1.54 9.19
C ARG A 111 -11.13 1.69 10.69
N LYS A 112 -10.27 0.88 11.29
CA LYS A 112 -9.91 0.98 12.71
C LYS A 112 -8.93 2.12 12.94
N ILE A 113 -7.97 2.29 12.05
CA ILE A 113 -6.95 3.34 12.13
C ILE A 113 -7.56 4.73 11.98
N MET A 114 -8.57 4.87 11.11
CA MET A 114 -9.22 6.15 10.80
C MET A 114 -10.30 6.56 11.82
N LYS A 115 -10.66 5.69 12.74
CA LYS A 115 -11.53 6.06 13.86
C LYS A 115 -10.79 6.90 14.89
#